data_f60588f724c179a94d6e69b225d6e983
#
_entry.id   f60588f724c179a94d6e69b225d6e983
#
_cell.length_a   1.000
_cell.length_b   1.000
_cell.length_c   1.000
_cell.angle_alpha   90.00
_cell.angle_beta   90.00
_cell.angle_gamma   90.00
#
_symmetry.space_group_name_H-M   'P 1'
#
loop_
_entity.id
_entity.type
_entity.pdbx_description
1 polymer ?
#
loop_
_entity_poly.entity_id
_entity_poly.type
_entity_poly.pdbx_seq_one_letter_code
_entity_poly.pdbx_strand_id
1 'polypeptide(L)'
;RLTIGEEHLCITCLLSMPLFKNYKGGMNLPEELLIASHTLVRAESMLVYDKESNYRKILYHLKYYGHPDVAAYLSAIAASRLKSNGFFDGVDLIIPVPLSRKKFRKRGYNQCSYIAKGINKITGIEIEENAIVRTVANTQQAGKGKYQRWGNADGIFMVAKPEMLENKHLLVVDDVMTTGSTLSSILEIIEKTVPSVKLSVFTLALAQ
;
A
#
# COMPACT_ATOMS: atom_id res chain seq x y z
N ARG A 1 -5.78 -29.29 1.35
CA ARG A 1 -6.75 -29.06 2.44
C ARG A 1 -6.00 -28.44 3.61
N LEU A 2 -6.59 -27.43 4.26
CA LEU A 2 -6.06 -26.85 5.49
C LEU A 2 -6.29 -27.84 6.65
N THR A 3 -5.35 -27.90 7.58
CA THR A 3 -5.43 -28.68 8.81
C THR A 3 -5.92 -27.82 9.98
N ILE A 4 -6.19 -28.46 11.14
CA ILE A 4 -6.62 -27.74 12.34
C ILE A 4 -5.53 -26.75 12.75
N GLY A 5 -5.88 -25.48 12.88
CA GLY A 5 -4.97 -24.38 13.19
C GLY A 5 -4.41 -23.62 11.98
N GLU A 6 -4.71 -24.06 10.76
CA GLU A 6 -4.41 -23.33 9.53
C GLU A 6 -5.65 -22.51 9.10
N GLU A 7 -5.49 -21.20 8.94
CA GLU A 7 -6.62 -20.31 8.61
C GLU A 7 -6.78 -20.11 7.10
N HIS A 8 -5.81 -19.49 6.45
CA HIS A 8 -5.87 -19.09 5.04
C HIS A 8 -4.84 -19.80 4.17
N LEU A 9 -3.72 -20.21 4.74
CA LEU A 9 -2.62 -20.89 4.06
C LEU A 9 -2.11 -22.05 4.91
N CYS A 10 -1.76 -23.15 4.25
CA CYS A 10 -1.10 -24.25 4.95
C CYS A 10 0.34 -23.87 5.32
N ILE A 11 0.88 -24.55 6.34
CA ILE A 11 2.24 -24.30 6.83
C ILE A 11 3.31 -24.43 5.73
N THR A 12 3.17 -25.38 4.83
CA THR A 12 4.09 -25.56 3.68
C THR A 12 4.09 -24.33 2.78
N CYS A 13 2.88 -23.76 2.45
CA CYS A 13 2.78 -22.55 1.66
C CYS A 13 3.38 -21.34 2.39
N LEU A 14 3.19 -21.23 3.70
CA LEU A 14 3.78 -20.17 4.51
C LEU A 14 5.31 -20.23 4.52
N LEU A 15 5.87 -21.42 4.74
CA LEU A 15 7.32 -21.61 4.82
C LEU A 15 8.03 -21.45 3.46
N SER A 16 7.34 -21.77 2.36
CA SER A 16 7.90 -21.65 1.00
C SER A 16 7.61 -20.30 0.32
N MET A 17 7.06 -19.33 1.05
CA MET A 17 6.83 -17.99 0.49
C MET A 17 8.13 -17.34 0.01
N PRO A 18 8.16 -16.78 -1.20
CA PRO A 18 9.28 -16.02 -1.72
C PRO A 18 9.33 -14.65 -1.04
N LEU A 19 9.76 -14.63 0.21
CA LEU A 19 9.84 -13.41 1.00
C LEU A 19 10.86 -12.45 0.41
N PHE A 20 10.50 -11.18 0.31
CA PHE A 20 11.43 -10.13 -0.03
C PHE A 20 12.52 -10.05 1.07
N LYS A 21 13.77 -10.01 0.65
CA LYS A 21 14.92 -9.89 1.54
C LYS A 21 15.86 -8.84 0.98
N ASN A 22 16.18 -7.86 1.79
CA ASN A 22 17.26 -6.92 1.46
C ASN A 22 18.60 -7.54 1.85
N TYR A 23 19.33 -8.07 0.86
CA TYR A 23 20.62 -8.76 1.11
C TYR A 23 21.83 -7.84 1.05
N LYS A 24 21.70 -6.61 0.52
CA LYS A 24 22.88 -5.84 0.09
C LYS A 24 23.29 -4.71 1.03
N GLY A 25 22.57 -4.49 2.11
CA GLY A 25 22.80 -3.28 2.91
C GLY A 25 22.76 -2.00 2.04
N GLY A 26 22.02 -1.00 2.44
CA GLY A 26 21.73 0.18 1.62
C GLY A 26 20.29 0.21 1.17
N MET A 27 19.99 0.98 0.13
CA MET A 27 18.65 1.15 -0.42
C MET A 27 18.16 -0.16 -1.04
N ASN A 28 16.95 -0.57 -0.71
CA ASN A 28 16.34 -1.77 -1.28
C ASN A 28 15.57 -1.44 -2.58
N LEU A 29 15.18 -2.45 -3.36
CA LEU A 29 14.51 -2.24 -4.65
C LEU A 29 13.19 -1.45 -4.55
N PRO A 30 12.29 -1.66 -3.58
CA PRO A 30 11.16 -0.76 -3.34
C PRO A 30 11.56 0.71 -3.14
N GLU A 31 12.61 0.99 -2.40
CA GLU A 31 13.13 2.33 -2.17
C GLU A 31 13.74 2.92 -3.44
N GLU A 32 14.50 2.13 -4.20
CA GLU A 32 15.06 2.55 -5.50
C GLU A 32 13.97 2.96 -6.50
N LEU A 33 12.86 2.20 -6.57
CA LEU A 33 11.71 2.50 -7.43
C LEU A 33 10.97 3.79 -7.02
N LEU A 34 11.13 4.23 -5.79
CA LEU A 34 10.48 5.41 -5.21
C LEU A 34 11.45 6.55 -4.88
N ILE A 35 12.68 6.47 -5.39
CA ILE A 35 13.79 7.41 -5.07
C ILE A 35 13.46 8.88 -5.39
N ALA A 36 12.51 9.14 -6.28
CA ALA A 36 12.05 10.49 -6.60
C ALA A 36 11.27 11.17 -5.46
N SER A 37 10.81 10.42 -4.45
CA SER A 37 10.17 10.99 -3.26
C SER A 37 11.22 11.49 -2.27
N HIS A 38 11.21 12.79 -1.99
CA HIS A 38 12.18 13.45 -1.11
C HIS A 38 11.90 13.22 0.38
N THR A 39 10.68 12.82 0.72
CA THR A 39 10.24 12.57 2.11
C THR A 39 10.15 11.09 2.45
N LEU A 40 10.56 10.21 1.52
CA LEU A 40 10.56 8.78 1.74
C LEU A 40 11.55 8.38 2.83
N VAL A 41 11.05 7.74 3.89
CA VAL A 41 11.84 7.22 5.00
C VAL A 41 12.24 5.77 4.74
N ARG A 42 11.26 4.92 4.38
CA ARG A 42 11.47 3.49 4.10
C ARG A 42 10.41 2.98 3.13
N ALA A 43 10.77 1.96 2.35
CA ALA A 43 9.81 1.17 1.57
C ALA A 43 10.12 -0.32 1.72
N GLU A 44 9.08 -1.13 1.93
CA GLU A 44 9.19 -2.58 2.08
C GLU A 44 8.12 -3.34 1.30
N SER A 45 8.47 -4.55 0.90
CA SER A 45 7.54 -5.51 0.31
C SER A 45 7.61 -6.83 1.06
N MET A 46 6.48 -7.52 1.20
CA MET A 46 6.49 -8.83 1.86
C MET A 46 7.06 -9.92 0.96
N LEU A 47 6.61 -9.97 -0.28
CA LEU A 47 6.91 -11.03 -1.24
C LEU A 47 7.58 -10.48 -2.49
N VAL A 48 8.42 -11.30 -3.11
CA VAL A 48 8.82 -11.14 -4.51
C VAL A 48 8.05 -12.15 -5.34
N TYR A 49 7.48 -11.74 -6.46
CA TYR A 49 6.84 -12.69 -7.35
C TYR A 49 7.13 -12.35 -8.82
N ASP A 50 7.28 -13.40 -9.61
CA ASP A 50 7.27 -13.33 -11.06
C ASP A 50 5.92 -13.82 -11.64
N LYS A 51 5.76 -13.72 -12.94
CA LYS A 51 4.52 -14.10 -13.64
C LYS A 51 4.25 -15.62 -13.57
N GLU A 52 5.25 -16.44 -13.35
CA GLU A 52 5.18 -17.90 -13.33
C GLU A 52 4.97 -18.45 -11.91
N SER A 53 5.17 -17.63 -10.88
CA SER A 53 5.04 -18.02 -9.49
C SER A 53 3.62 -18.46 -9.13
N ASN A 54 3.51 -19.58 -8.40
CA ASN A 54 2.25 -20.04 -7.80
C ASN A 54 1.65 -18.99 -6.83
N TYR A 55 2.46 -18.12 -6.24
CA TYR A 55 2.03 -17.05 -5.34
C TYR A 55 1.26 -15.94 -6.05
N ARG A 56 1.37 -15.82 -7.38
CA ARG A 56 0.49 -14.99 -8.18
C ARG A 56 -0.99 -15.33 -7.96
N LYS A 57 -1.31 -16.60 -7.76
CA LYS A 57 -2.69 -17.06 -7.49
C LYS A 57 -3.23 -16.42 -6.21
N ILE A 58 -2.43 -16.29 -5.16
CA ILE A 58 -2.83 -15.64 -3.91
C ILE A 58 -3.21 -14.19 -4.18
N LEU A 59 -2.37 -13.43 -4.88
CA LEU A 59 -2.65 -12.04 -5.24
C LEU A 59 -3.87 -11.92 -6.15
N TYR A 60 -4.11 -12.92 -7.01
CA TYR A 60 -5.29 -12.97 -7.85
C TYR A 60 -6.56 -13.24 -7.02
N HIS A 61 -6.50 -14.13 -6.03
CA HIS A 61 -7.60 -14.40 -5.11
C HIS A 61 -7.98 -13.16 -4.30
N LEU A 62 -7.00 -12.37 -3.83
CA LEU A 62 -7.23 -11.09 -3.17
C LEU A 62 -8.02 -10.09 -4.03
N LYS A 63 -7.87 -10.16 -5.35
CA LYS A 63 -8.48 -9.20 -6.29
C LYS A 63 -9.82 -9.63 -6.83
N TYR A 64 -10.08 -10.93 -6.95
CA TYR A 64 -11.18 -11.41 -7.80
C TYR A 64 -12.08 -12.48 -7.18
N TYR A 65 -11.69 -13.13 -6.10
CA TYR A 65 -12.46 -14.26 -5.53
C TYR A 65 -13.11 -13.97 -4.18
N GLY A 66 -13.15 -12.70 -3.75
CA GLY A 66 -13.87 -12.32 -2.53
C GLY A 66 -13.22 -12.78 -1.22
N HIS A 67 -11.89 -12.96 -1.21
CA HIS A 67 -11.13 -13.34 -0.01
C HIS A 67 -10.17 -12.22 0.44
N PRO A 68 -10.68 -11.03 0.77
CA PRO A 68 -9.82 -9.91 1.19
C PRO A 68 -9.15 -10.15 2.57
N ASP A 69 -9.71 -11.03 3.38
CA ASP A 69 -9.20 -11.50 4.66
C ASP A 69 -7.80 -12.13 4.56
N VAL A 70 -7.49 -12.78 3.44
CA VAL A 70 -6.13 -13.26 3.14
C VAL A 70 -5.12 -12.09 3.10
N ALA A 71 -5.52 -10.92 2.60
CA ALA A 71 -4.65 -9.74 2.62
C ALA A 71 -4.35 -9.28 4.05
N ALA A 72 -5.38 -9.25 4.92
CA ALA A 72 -5.19 -8.91 6.32
C ALA A 72 -4.32 -9.93 7.06
N TYR A 73 -4.51 -11.22 6.77
CA TYR A 73 -3.70 -12.29 7.35
C TYR A 73 -2.21 -12.16 6.95
N LEU A 74 -1.93 -12.02 5.66
CA LEU A 74 -0.55 -11.89 5.17
C LEU A 74 0.12 -10.61 5.68
N SER A 75 -0.59 -9.49 5.66
CA SER A 75 -0.03 -8.23 6.16
C SER A 75 0.20 -8.22 7.67
N ALA A 76 -0.60 -8.97 8.46
CA ALA A 76 -0.34 -9.17 9.88
C ALA A 76 0.96 -9.98 10.11
N ILE A 77 1.21 -11.03 9.32
CA ILE A 77 2.47 -11.78 9.36
C ILE A 77 3.66 -10.87 9.01
N ALA A 78 3.53 -10.08 7.93
CA ALA A 78 4.55 -9.13 7.53
C ALA A 78 4.81 -8.09 8.62
N ALA A 79 3.74 -7.51 9.19
CA ALA A 79 3.84 -6.51 10.25
C ALA A 79 4.53 -7.04 11.51
N SER A 80 4.25 -8.29 11.91
CA SER A 80 4.94 -8.91 13.05
C SER A 80 6.44 -9.00 12.84
N ARG A 81 6.89 -9.29 11.61
CA ARG A 81 8.32 -9.38 11.26
C ARG A 81 8.96 -7.99 11.16
N LEU A 82 8.28 -7.04 10.52
CA LEU A 82 8.81 -5.70 10.29
C LEU A 82 8.83 -4.85 11.56
N LYS A 83 7.94 -5.13 12.52
CA LYS A 83 7.90 -4.45 13.81
C LYS A 83 9.20 -4.66 14.60
N SER A 84 9.77 -5.87 14.56
CA SER A 84 11.04 -6.17 15.24
C SER A 84 12.24 -5.41 14.66
N ASN A 85 12.13 -4.95 13.41
CA ASN A 85 13.18 -4.20 12.70
C ASN A 85 12.96 -2.67 12.73
N GLY A 86 12.00 -2.19 13.53
CA GLY A 86 11.70 -0.76 13.66
C GLY A 86 11.09 -0.13 12.41
N PHE A 87 10.52 -0.91 11.48
CA PHE A 87 9.94 -0.37 10.24
C PHE A 87 8.78 0.61 10.50
N PHE A 88 8.04 0.39 11.57
CA PHE A 88 6.88 1.20 11.94
C PHE A 88 7.20 2.31 12.95
N ASP A 89 8.47 2.50 13.33
CA ASP A 89 8.84 3.49 14.33
C ASP A 89 8.51 4.90 13.85
N GLY A 90 7.72 5.60 14.67
CA GLY A 90 7.27 6.96 14.38
C GLY A 90 6.17 7.07 13.31
N VAL A 91 5.63 5.97 12.80
CA VAL A 91 4.47 6.01 11.88
C VAL A 91 3.20 6.37 12.66
N ASP A 92 2.51 7.42 12.21
CA ASP A 92 1.30 7.95 12.85
C ASP A 92 0.01 7.40 12.22
N LEU A 93 -0.03 7.24 10.88
CA LEU A 93 -1.23 6.82 10.15
C LEU A 93 -0.90 5.85 9.03
N ILE A 94 -1.81 4.90 8.78
CA ILE A 94 -1.80 4.01 7.62
C ILE A 94 -2.78 4.54 6.58
N ILE A 95 -2.31 4.74 5.35
CA ILE A 95 -3.08 5.26 4.23
C ILE A 95 -3.20 4.19 3.15
N PRO A 96 -4.34 3.51 3.01
CA PRO A 96 -4.55 2.54 1.94
C PRO A 96 -4.73 3.24 0.59
N VAL A 97 -4.02 2.75 -0.44
CA VAL A 97 -4.16 3.24 -1.81
C VAL A 97 -5.61 3.08 -2.28
N PRO A 98 -6.27 4.16 -2.75
CA PRO A 98 -7.67 4.11 -3.12
C PRO A 98 -7.88 3.42 -4.47
N LEU A 99 -8.93 2.59 -4.55
CA LEU A 99 -9.39 2.00 -5.80
C LEU A 99 -10.20 2.97 -6.65
N SER A 100 -10.15 2.78 -7.99
CA SER A 100 -11.13 3.45 -8.85
C SER A 100 -12.55 2.96 -8.56
N ARG A 101 -13.55 3.85 -8.72
CA ARG A 101 -14.97 3.51 -8.55
C ARG A 101 -15.39 2.28 -9.34
N LYS A 102 -14.89 2.12 -10.58
CA LYS A 102 -15.15 0.94 -11.43
C LYS A 102 -14.62 -0.35 -10.79
N LYS A 103 -13.39 -0.33 -10.28
CA LYS A 103 -12.80 -1.49 -9.62
C LYS A 103 -13.51 -1.81 -8.31
N PHE A 104 -13.85 -0.78 -7.51
CA PHE A 104 -14.58 -0.96 -6.26
C PHE A 104 -15.97 -1.59 -6.49
N ARG A 105 -16.75 -1.08 -7.48
CA ARG A 105 -18.06 -1.69 -7.84
C ARG A 105 -17.94 -3.15 -8.27
N LYS A 106 -16.86 -3.51 -8.99
CA LYS A 106 -16.63 -4.88 -9.45
C LYS A 106 -16.21 -5.82 -8.31
N ARG A 107 -15.42 -5.33 -7.35
CA ARG A 107 -14.82 -6.16 -6.28
C ARG A 107 -15.64 -6.15 -4.99
N GLY A 108 -16.38 -5.07 -4.72
CA GLY A 108 -17.11 -4.85 -3.46
C GLY A 108 -16.23 -4.35 -2.30
N TYR A 109 -14.90 -4.32 -2.45
CA TYR A 109 -13.96 -3.94 -1.40
C TYR A 109 -12.65 -3.36 -1.98
N ASN A 110 -11.89 -2.67 -1.13
CA ASN A 110 -10.52 -2.25 -1.40
C ASN A 110 -9.54 -3.19 -0.68
N GLN A 111 -8.74 -3.95 -1.42
CA GLN A 111 -7.75 -4.87 -0.86
C GLN A 111 -6.71 -4.14 0.01
N CYS A 112 -6.36 -2.89 -0.32
CA CYS A 112 -5.40 -2.11 0.46
C CYS A 112 -5.94 -1.76 1.86
N SER A 113 -7.27 -1.58 2.01
CA SER A 113 -7.91 -1.42 3.33
C SER A 113 -7.74 -2.68 4.20
N TYR A 114 -7.78 -3.87 3.61
CA TYR A 114 -7.53 -5.11 4.36
C TYR A 114 -6.06 -5.30 4.72
N ILE A 115 -5.13 -4.88 3.86
CA ILE A 115 -3.70 -4.80 4.20
C ILE A 115 -3.51 -3.89 5.41
N ALA A 116 -4.08 -2.69 5.36
CA ALA A 116 -4.03 -1.73 6.47
C ALA A 116 -4.58 -2.33 7.78
N LYS A 117 -5.72 -3.04 7.73
CA LYS A 117 -6.31 -3.72 8.90
C LYS A 117 -5.38 -4.78 9.49
N GLY A 118 -4.68 -5.55 8.65
CA GLY A 118 -3.71 -6.54 9.14
C GLY A 118 -2.53 -5.89 9.84
N ILE A 119 -2.00 -4.79 9.30
CA ILE A 119 -0.93 -4.01 9.93
C ILE A 119 -1.42 -3.39 11.25
N ASN A 120 -2.59 -2.73 11.23
CA ASN A 120 -3.20 -2.12 12.42
C ASN A 120 -3.37 -3.13 13.56
N LYS A 121 -3.81 -4.36 13.27
CA LYS A 121 -3.97 -5.44 14.27
C LYS A 121 -2.68 -5.70 15.08
N ILE A 122 -1.52 -5.54 14.47
CA ILE A 122 -0.21 -5.83 15.08
C ILE A 122 0.43 -4.58 15.69
N THR A 123 0.26 -3.44 15.03
CA THR A 123 0.95 -2.19 15.39
C THR A 123 0.12 -1.27 16.26
N GLY A 124 -1.21 -1.30 16.12
CA GLY A 124 -2.14 -0.34 16.72
C GLY A 124 -2.22 0.98 15.96
N ILE A 125 -1.46 1.17 14.87
CA ILE A 125 -1.43 2.43 14.11
C ILE A 125 -2.79 2.65 13.43
N GLU A 126 -3.35 3.85 13.56
CA GLU A 126 -4.66 4.22 13.03
C GLU A 126 -4.70 4.21 11.49
N ILE A 127 -5.86 3.88 10.92
CA ILE A 127 -6.09 3.84 9.46
C ILE A 127 -6.94 5.03 9.07
N GLU A 128 -6.48 5.84 8.09
CA GLU A 128 -7.29 6.88 7.45
C GLU A 128 -7.55 6.51 5.98
N GLU A 129 -8.76 5.99 5.71
CA GLU A 129 -9.13 5.48 4.38
C GLU A 129 -9.50 6.58 3.37
N ASN A 130 -9.82 7.77 3.85
CA ASN A 130 -10.40 8.85 3.02
C ASN A 130 -9.45 10.04 2.84
N ALA A 131 -8.22 9.98 3.34
CA ALA A 131 -7.25 11.06 3.18
C ALA A 131 -6.82 11.26 1.73
N ILE A 132 -6.68 10.15 0.99
CA ILE A 132 -6.37 10.15 -0.44
C ILE A 132 -7.56 9.60 -1.20
N VAL A 133 -7.99 10.31 -2.23
CA VAL A 133 -9.08 9.87 -3.10
C VAL A 133 -8.61 9.76 -4.55
N ARG A 134 -9.16 8.79 -5.26
CA ARG A 134 -8.94 8.68 -6.70
C ARG A 134 -9.98 9.49 -7.44
N THR A 135 -9.54 10.49 -8.18
CA THR A 135 -10.39 11.33 -9.01
C THR A 135 -10.90 10.53 -10.23
N VAL A 136 -12.04 10.91 -10.75
CA VAL A 136 -12.47 10.43 -12.06
C VAL A 136 -11.84 11.39 -13.07
N ALA A 137 -11.03 10.88 -13.98
CA ALA A 137 -10.53 11.69 -15.10
C ALA A 137 -11.72 12.11 -15.99
N ASN A 138 -12.39 13.18 -15.64
CA ASN A 138 -13.31 13.88 -16.53
C ASN A 138 -12.50 14.93 -17.27
N THR A 139 -12.21 14.66 -18.52
CA THR A 139 -11.60 15.57 -19.49
C THR A 139 -12.45 16.83 -19.82
N GLN A 140 -13.53 17.09 -19.09
CA GLN A 140 -14.47 18.20 -19.39
C GLN A 140 -15.03 18.91 -18.16
N GLN A 141 -14.21 19.33 -17.21
CA GLN A 141 -14.65 20.37 -16.26
C GLN A 141 -13.51 21.34 -15.92
N ALA A 142 -13.12 22.11 -16.93
CA ALA A 142 -12.49 23.40 -16.72
C ALA A 142 -13.57 24.34 -16.15
N GLY A 143 -13.56 24.55 -14.86
CA GLY A 143 -14.33 25.61 -14.25
C GLY A 143 -15.28 25.26 -13.14
N LYS A 144 -14.79 24.84 -11.97
CA LYS A 144 -15.45 25.09 -10.68
C LYS A 144 -14.54 24.69 -9.49
N GLY A 145 -14.15 25.68 -8.70
CA GLY A 145 -13.81 25.54 -7.30
C GLY A 145 -12.33 25.47 -6.92
N LYS A 146 -12.04 26.07 -5.77
CA LYS A 146 -10.74 26.21 -5.10
C LYS A 146 -9.94 24.90 -4.87
N TYR A 147 -10.57 23.75 -5.01
CA TYR A 147 -10.01 22.43 -4.76
C TYR A 147 -9.30 21.77 -5.96
N GLN A 148 -9.30 22.39 -7.15
CA GLN A 148 -8.75 21.80 -8.38
C GLN A 148 -7.24 22.04 -8.60
N ARG A 149 -6.54 22.71 -7.70
CA ARG A 149 -5.13 23.09 -7.93
C ARG A 149 -4.08 22.06 -7.47
N TRP A 150 -4.49 20.95 -6.86
CA TRP A 150 -3.59 20.02 -6.15
C TRP A 150 -3.65 18.58 -6.68
N GLY A 151 -3.87 18.38 -7.97
CA GLY A 151 -3.74 17.08 -8.63
C GLY A 151 -2.30 16.84 -9.07
N ASN A 152 -1.86 15.56 -9.08
CA ASN A 152 -0.64 15.17 -9.80
C ASN A 152 -0.78 15.47 -11.31
N ALA A 153 0.31 15.39 -12.09
CA ALA A 153 0.32 15.72 -13.51
C ALA A 153 -0.80 15.03 -14.31
N ASP A 154 -1.19 13.81 -13.91
CA ASP A 154 -2.28 13.04 -14.53
C ASP A 154 -3.65 13.26 -13.87
N GLY A 155 -3.74 14.06 -12.80
CA GLY A 155 -5.00 14.35 -12.07
C GLY A 155 -5.71 13.11 -11.48
N ILE A 156 -4.98 12.00 -11.28
CA ILE A 156 -5.56 10.70 -10.88
C ILE A 156 -5.87 10.64 -9.38
N PHE A 157 -5.04 11.29 -8.55
CA PHE A 157 -5.19 11.31 -7.09
C PHE A 157 -5.30 12.73 -6.55
N MET A 158 -5.94 12.85 -5.39
CA MET A 158 -6.10 14.10 -4.65
C MET A 158 -6.02 13.82 -3.15
N VAL A 159 -5.38 14.71 -2.40
CA VAL A 159 -5.43 14.71 -0.94
C VAL A 159 -6.72 15.41 -0.51
N ALA A 160 -7.60 14.68 0.16
CA ALA A 160 -8.91 15.20 0.55
C ALA A 160 -8.88 15.96 1.89
N LYS A 161 -7.94 15.63 2.77
CA LYS A 161 -7.83 16.17 4.13
C LYS A 161 -6.36 16.48 4.47
N PRO A 162 -5.72 17.45 3.83
CA PRO A 162 -4.30 17.74 4.03
C PRO A 162 -3.98 18.12 5.48
N GLU A 163 -4.87 18.84 6.15
CA GLU A 163 -4.72 19.29 7.53
C GLU A 163 -4.58 18.14 8.54
N MET A 164 -5.15 16.99 8.24
CA MET A 164 -5.03 15.80 9.10
C MET A 164 -3.68 15.09 8.95
N LEU A 165 -2.94 15.38 7.89
CA LEU A 165 -1.71 14.70 7.53
C LEU A 165 -0.45 15.53 7.82
N GLU A 166 -0.60 16.82 8.16
CA GLU A 166 0.51 17.73 8.44
C GLU A 166 1.36 17.25 9.62
N ASN A 167 2.68 17.35 9.46
CA ASN A 167 3.69 16.94 10.45
C ASN A 167 3.62 15.47 10.86
N LYS A 168 2.98 14.62 10.07
CA LYS A 168 2.84 13.18 10.36
C LYS A 168 3.78 12.33 9.52
N HIS A 169 4.05 11.14 10.02
CA HIS A 169 4.68 10.06 9.29
C HIS A 169 3.60 9.09 8.80
N LEU A 170 3.40 9.03 7.49
CA LEU A 170 2.35 8.24 6.85
C LEU A 170 2.93 6.94 6.28
N LEU A 171 2.25 5.83 6.50
CA LEU A 171 2.51 4.56 5.85
C LEU A 171 1.50 4.36 4.71
N VAL A 172 1.93 4.54 3.47
CA VAL A 172 1.11 4.26 2.29
C VAL A 172 1.18 2.76 1.98
N VAL A 173 0.01 2.10 1.83
CA VAL A 173 -0.05 0.66 1.59
C VAL A 173 -0.75 0.32 0.28
N ASP A 174 -0.11 -0.56 -0.52
CA ASP A 174 -0.67 -1.10 -1.77
C ASP A 174 -0.53 -2.63 -1.82
N ASP A 175 -1.22 -3.27 -2.75
CA ASP A 175 -1.16 -4.73 -2.90
C ASP A 175 0.08 -5.18 -3.68
N VAL A 176 0.41 -4.55 -4.80
CA VAL A 176 1.52 -4.94 -5.67
C VAL A 176 2.24 -3.73 -6.22
N MET A 177 3.54 -3.67 -5.99
CA MET A 177 4.44 -2.75 -6.68
C MET A 177 5.01 -3.44 -7.92
N THR A 178 4.90 -2.78 -9.07
CA THR A 178 5.54 -3.17 -10.33
C THR A 178 6.64 -2.16 -10.68
N THR A 179 6.29 -1.10 -11.37
CA THR A 179 7.18 0.03 -11.69
C THR A 179 7.18 1.10 -10.59
N GLY A 180 6.36 0.97 -9.56
CA GLY A 180 6.19 2.00 -8.53
C GLY A 180 5.32 3.20 -8.95
N SER A 181 4.89 3.32 -10.22
CA SER A 181 4.25 4.53 -10.75
C SER A 181 3.00 4.99 -9.97
N THR A 182 2.15 4.07 -9.53
CA THR A 182 0.97 4.41 -8.71
C THR A 182 1.38 5.02 -7.37
N LEU A 183 2.34 4.41 -6.70
CA LEU A 183 2.86 4.89 -5.42
C LEU A 183 3.59 6.22 -5.60
N SER A 184 4.48 6.35 -6.60
CA SER A 184 5.16 7.62 -6.90
C SER A 184 4.17 8.77 -7.12
N SER A 185 3.08 8.54 -7.87
CA SER A 185 2.04 9.56 -8.07
C SER A 185 1.33 9.96 -6.78
N ILE A 186 1.14 9.02 -5.84
CA ILE A 186 0.53 9.29 -4.52
C ILE A 186 1.53 10.04 -3.63
N LEU A 187 2.77 9.59 -3.56
CA LEU A 187 3.80 10.27 -2.77
C LEU A 187 3.98 11.70 -3.24
N GLU A 188 4.10 11.91 -4.55
CA GLU A 188 4.23 13.24 -5.16
C GLU A 188 3.07 14.19 -4.79
N ILE A 189 1.81 13.72 -4.86
CA ILE A 189 0.68 14.58 -4.51
C ILE A 189 0.62 14.88 -3.01
N ILE A 190 1.01 13.94 -2.15
CA ILE A 190 1.11 14.19 -0.71
C ILE A 190 2.19 15.23 -0.44
N GLU A 191 3.40 15.07 -0.98
CA GLU A 191 4.51 16.00 -0.79
C GLU A 191 4.19 17.42 -1.26
N LYS A 192 3.48 17.56 -2.39
CA LYS A 192 3.05 18.86 -2.92
C LYS A 192 1.96 19.53 -2.09
N THR A 193 1.18 18.75 -1.34
CA THR A 193 -0.05 19.24 -0.69
C THR A 193 0.09 19.35 0.82
N VAL A 194 0.91 18.50 1.43
CA VAL A 194 1.01 18.36 2.89
C VAL A 194 2.39 18.79 3.36
N PRO A 195 2.48 19.88 4.15
CA PRO A 195 3.75 20.33 4.71
C PRO A 195 4.34 19.35 5.70
N SER A 196 5.69 19.27 5.74
CA SER A 196 6.43 18.54 6.78
C SER A 196 6.02 17.09 7.00
N VAL A 197 5.56 16.41 5.93
CA VAL A 197 5.18 14.99 5.97
C VAL A 197 6.40 14.09 5.82
N LYS A 198 6.39 12.94 6.50
CA LYS A 198 7.29 11.80 6.25
C LYS A 198 6.51 10.67 5.65
N LEU A 199 7.11 9.92 4.73
CA LEU A 199 6.42 8.86 4.00
C LEU A 199 7.17 7.53 4.15
N SER A 200 6.45 6.47 4.43
CA SER A 200 6.89 5.09 4.26
C SER A 200 5.91 4.33 3.38
N VAL A 201 6.38 3.28 2.75
CA VAL A 201 5.58 2.48 1.82
C VAL A 201 5.66 1.00 2.20
N PHE A 202 4.51 0.32 2.18
CA PHE A 202 4.45 -1.13 2.29
C PHE A 202 3.60 -1.73 1.17
N THR A 203 4.08 -2.83 0.57
CA THR A 203 3.29 -3.62 -0.38
C THR A 203 3.31 -5.10 -0.02
N LEU A 204 2.24 -5.83 -0.35
CA LEU A 204 2.25 -7.29 -0.17
C LEU A 204 3.21 -7.96 -1.15
N ALA A 205 3.40 -7.40 -2.34
CA ALA A 205 4.27 -8.02 -3.31
C ALA A 205 4.98 -7.01 -4.20
N LEU A 206 6.21 -7.36 -4.56
CA LEU A 206 7.04 -6.72 -5.57
C LEU A 206 7.10 -7.64 -6.79
N ALA A 207 6.65 -7.15 -7.94
CA ALA A 207 6.76 -7.88 -9.20
C ALA A 207 8.15 -7.65 -9.83
N GLN A 208 8.78 -8.73 -10.24
CA GLN A 208 10.03 -8.74 -11.01
C GLN A 208 9.81 -9.31 -12.40
#